data_afbd247c3c0279ec09eea2243b8a92e4
#
_entry.id   afbd247c3c0279ec09eea2243b8a92e4
#
_cell.length_a   1.000
_cell.length_b   1.000
_cell.length_c   1.000
_cell.angle_alpha   90.00
_cell.angle_beta   90.00
_cell.angle_gamma   90.00
#
_symmetry.space_group_name_H-M   'P 1'
#
loop_
_entity.id
_entity.type
_entity.pdbx_description
1 polymer ?
#
loop_
_entity_poly.entity_id
_entity_poly.type
_entity_poly.pdbx_seq_one_letter_code
_entity_poly.pdbx_strand_id
1 'polypeptide(L)'
;MILTMKSSPILNRWPLAALALALTAGMSGAATTLYSLKTDGRDIPDNDSSGVASVLTLSTGGKLIGSLEVGLDIAGGWNSDYYAYLHHNRGVGSVMVVLLNRPGVSVEVPNGAESTGMGIILADTAPQDIHSGIPMNNGNVVAGRYQPDGRTVDPLSVTATSPRTTFLTDFNGATADGDWTLFIADQGGGEVGQLTSWSLNMTFVTVPEPSAALSVLLALGVGLGRRRR
;
A
#
# COMPACT_ATOMS: atom_id res chain seq x y z
N MET A 1 21.06 -92.78 4.68
CA MET A 1 20.11 -91.91 5.39
C MET A 1 20.36 -90.51 4.94
N ILE A 2 19.65 -90.06 3.89
CA ILE A 2 19.87 -88.80 3.23
C ILE A 2 18.73 -87.89 3.65
N LEU A 3 19.07 -86.81 4.40
CA LEU A 3 18.11 -85.79 4.77
C LEU A 3 18.06 -84.70 3.65
N THR A 4 16.92 -84.57 2.99
CA THR A 4 16.63 -83.55 2.05
C THR A 4 16.08 -82.32 2.82
N MET A 5 16.85 -81.22 2.81
CA MET A 5 16.39 -79.94 3.30
C MET A 5 15.55 -79.26 2.23
N LYS A 6 14.29 -78.96 2.56
CA LYS A 6 13.34 -78.26 1.75
C LYS A 6 13.50 -76.74 2.01
N SER A 7 14.03 -76.02 1.04
CA SER A 7 14.15 -74.58 1.12
C SER A 7 12.81 -73.94 0.77
N SER A 8 12.25 -73.17 1.71
CA SER A 8 11.10 -72.30 1.48
C SER A 8 11.54 -70.91 0.93
N PRO A 9 10.91 -70.37 -0.09
CA PRO A 9 11.23 -69.03 -0.56
C PRO A 9 10.63 -68.01 0.38
N ILE A 10 11.47 -67.18 1.00
CA ILE A 10 11.06 -65.97 1.75
C ILE A 10 10.64 -64.93 0.74
N LEU A 11 9.33 -64.72 0.62
CA LEU A 11 8.78 -63.55 -0.08
C LEU A 11 9.09 -62.29 0.72
N ASN A 12 10.11 -61.57 0.29
CA ASN A 12 10.39 -60.20 0.76
C ASN A 12 9.26 -59.28 0.34
N ARG A 13 8.30 -59.07 1.23
CA ARG A 13 7.29 -57.99 1.10
C ARG A 13 7.95 -56.68 1.52
N TRP A 14 8.48 -55.97 0.58
CA TRP A 14 8.85 -54.56 0.78
C TRP A 14 7.58 -53.73 0.96
N PRO A 15 7.42 -52.97 2.05
CA PRO A 15 6.34 -52.02 2.14
C PRO A 15 6.60 -50.92 1.10
N LEU A 16 5.72 -50.80 0.12
CA LEU A 16 5.67 -49.67 -0.76
C LEU A 16 5.32 -48.45 0.11
N ALA A 17 6.35 -47.82 0.67
CA ALA A 17 6.23 -46.46 1.19
C ALA A 17 5.86 -45.58 0.01
N ALA A 18 4.59 -45.24 -0.09
CA ALA A 18 4.11 -44.24 -1.00
C ALA A 18 4.75 -42.90 -0.58
N LEU A 19 5.81 -42.51 -1.27
CA LEU A 19 6.40 -41.19 -1.17
C LEU A 19 5.39 -40.23 -1.77
N ALA A 20 4.50 -39.71 -0.93
CA ALA A 20 3.66 -38.57 -1.25
C ALA A 20 4.57 -37.33 -1.31
N LEU A 21 5.19 -37.14 -2.46
CA LEU A 21 5.85 -35.86 -2.78
C LEU A 21 4.75 -34.82 -2.92
N ALA A 22 4.47 -34.12 -1.82
CA ALA A 22 3.65 -32.93 -1.87
C ALA A 22 4.42 -31.89 -2.69
N LEU A 23 4.17 -31.84 -4.00
CA LEU A 23 4.54 -30.70 -4.83
C LEU A 23 3.68 -29.54 -4.35
N THR A 24 4.17 -28.81 -3.36
CA THR A 24 3.70 -27.43 -3.14
C THR A 24 4.25 -26.60 -4.31
N ALA A 25 3.57 -26.68 -5.44
CA ALA A 25 3.74 -25.69 -6.48
C ALA A 25 3.29 -24.37 -5.85
N GLY A 26 4.22 -23.61 -5.32
CA GLY A 26 4.01 -22.22 -4.99
C GLY A 26 3.64 -21.52 -6.29
N MET A 27 2.35 -21.40 -6.56
CA MET A 27 1.85 -20.59 -7.66
C MET A 27 2.07 -19.14 -7.26
N SER A 28 3.28 -18.64 -7.55
CA SER A 28 3.58 -17.21 -7.53
C SER A 28 2.82 -16.60 -8.70
N GLY A 29 1.60 -16.18 -8.48
CA GLY A 29 0.92 -15.28 -9.39
C GLY A 29 1.77 -14.00 -9.48
N ALA A 30 2.03 -13.50 -10.68
CA ALA A 30 2.72 -12.23 -10.85
C ALA A 30 1.93 -11.12 -10.14
N ALA A 31 2.58 -10.35 -9.29
CA ALA A 31 1.97 -9.19 -8.68
C ALA A 31 1.57 -8.21 -9.79
N THR A 32 0.30 -7.86 -9.84
CA THR A 32 -0.20 -6.87 -10.81
C THR A 32 -0.10 -5.50 -10.15
N THR A 33 0.49 -4.53 -10.84
CA THR A 33 0.57 -3.14 -10.38
C THR A 33 -0.36 -2.25 -11.18
N LEU A 34 -0.85 -1.19 -10.55
CA LEU A 34 -1.60 -0.10 -11.17
C LEU A 34 -0.93 1.21 -10.76
N TYR A 35 -0.61 2.03 -11.76
CA TYR A 35 -0.25 3.43 -11.55
C TYR A 35 -1.36 4.31 -12.13
N SER A 36 -1.91 5.19 -11.32
CA SER A 36 -2.95 6.12 -11.72
C SER A 36 -2.58 7.53 -11.30
N LEU A 37 -2.53 8.45 -12.26
CA LEU A 37 -2.17 9.85 -12.08
C LEU A 37 -3.39 10.73 -12.30
N LYS A 38 -3.60 11.68 -11.39
CA LYS A 38 -4.55 12.77 -11.51
C LYS A 38 -3.80 14.09 -11.65
N THR A 39 -3.82 14.67 -12.84
CA THR A 39 -3.42 16.08 -13.03
C THR A 39 -4.55 16.97 -12.57
N ASP A 40 -4.27 17.95 -11.73
CA ASP A 40 -5.29 18.79 -11.10
C ASP A 40 -5.10 20.27 -11.48
N GLY A 41 -3.98 20.90 -11.10
CA GLY A 41 -3.71 22.33 -11.34
C GLY A 41 -4.61 23.24 -10.51
N ARG A 42 -5.03 22.78 -9.33
CA ARG A 42 -5.96 23.47 -8.44
C ARG A 42 -5.23 24.26 -7.39
N ASP A 43 -5.55 25.55 -7.26
CA ASP A 43 -5.01 26.37 -6.18
C ASP A 43 -5.52 25.89 -4.82
N ILE A 44 -4.61 25.85 -3.85
CA ILE A 44 -4.91 25.56 -2.45
C ILE A 44 -5.10 26.92 -1.78
N PRO A 45 -6.32 27.26 -1.32
CA PRO A 45 -6.58 28.56 -0.72
C PRO A 45 -5.70 28.80 0.52
N ASP A 46 -5.01 29.94 0.54
CA ASP A 46 -4.14 30.36 1.63
C ASP A 46 -4.93 30.57 2.92
N ASN A 47 -4.43 30.05 4.03
CA ASN A 47 -5.03 30.14 5.36
C ASN A 47 -6.52 29.75 5.39
N ASP A 48 -6.89 28.71 4.66
CA ASP A 48 -8.26 28.21 4.57
C ASP A 48 -8.32 26.70 4.86
N SER A 49 -8.77 26.37 6.07
CA SER A 49 -8.95 24.98 6.50
C SER A 49 -10.05 24.24 5.73
N SER A 50 -10.90 24.93 4.96
CA SER A 50 -11.89 24.31 4.09
C SER A 50 -11.23 23.59 2.91
N GLY A 51 -10.06 24.03 2.49
CA GLY A 51 -9.20 23.39 1.51
C GLY A 51 -9.86 23.05 0.19
N VAL A 52 -9.26 22.08 -0.50
CA VAL A 52 -9.77 21.55 -1.77
C VAL A 52 -9.77 20.04 -1.77
N ALA A 53 -10.72 19.44 -2.48
CA ALA A 53 -10.79 17.99 -2.67
C ALA A 53 -10.62 17.63 -4.15
N SER A 54 -9.79 16.66 -4.43
CA SER A 54 -9.54 16.11 -5.77
C SER A 54 -9.90 14.62 -5.78
N VAL A 55 -10.73 14.22 -6.76
CA VAL A 55 -11.27 12.85 -6.83
C VAL A 55 -10.71 12.09 -8.02
N LEU A 56 -10.28 10.87 -7.77
CA LEU A 56 -9.86 9.89 -8.78
C LEU A 56 -10.72 8.63 -8.63
N THR A 57 -11.50 8.30 -9.65
CA THR A 57 -12.33 7.09 -9.65
C THR A 57 -11.58 5.95 -10.33
N LEU A 58 -11.47 4.81 -9.65
CA LEU A 58 -10.84 3.60 -10.18
C LEU A 58 -11.87 2.49 -10.44
N SER A 59 -11.60 1.70 -11.47
CA SER A 59 -12.35 0.48 -11.81
C SER A 59 -11.36 -0.62 -12.16
N THR A 60 -11.08 -1.48 -11.20
CA THR A 60 -10.05 -2.53 -11.28
C THR A 60 -10.64 -3.93 -11.39
N GLY A 61 -11.98 -4.04 -11.38
CA GLY A 61 -12.67 -5.33 -11.38
C GLY A 61 -12.60 -6.07 -10.04
N GLY A 62 -12.63 -5.34 -8.93
CA GLY A 62 -12.66 -5.92 -7.59
C GLY A 62 -11.28 -6.36 -7.07
N LYS A 63 -10.18 -5.92 -7.70
CA LYS A 63 -8.84 -6.26 -7.21
C LYS A 63 -8.60 -5.72 -5.80
N LEU A 64 -8.00 -6.55 -4.95
CA LEU A 64 -7.68 -6.20 -3.58
C LEU A 64 -6.29 -5.59 -3.48
N ILE A 65 -6.17 -4.52 -2.71
CA ILE A 65 -4.92 -3.79 -2.49
C ILE A 65 -3.98 -4.64 -1.64
N GLY A 66 -2.76 -4.87 -2.12
CA GLY A 66 -1.67 -5.49 -1.36
C GLY A 66 -0.72 -4.45 -0.77
N SER A 67 -0.47 -3.36 -1.51
CA SER A 67 0.27 -2.19 -1.03
C SER A 67 -0.14 -0.95 -1.81
N LEU A 68 0.04 0.21 -1.19
CA LEU A 68 -0.27 1.52 -1.77
C LEU A 68 0.87 2.50 -1.49
N GLU A 69 1.21 3.28 -2.51
CA GLU A 69 2.05 4.48 -2.41
C GLU A 69 1.27 5.66 -2.99
N VAL A 70 1.51 6.85 -2.46
CA VAL A 70 0.85 8.10 -2.91
C VAL A 70 1.91 9.07 -3.37
N GLY A 71 1.81 9.52 -4.62
CA GLY A 71 2.60 10.65 -5.13
C GLY A 71 1.85 11.96 -4.89
N LEU A 72 2.55 12.99 -4.43
CA LEU A 72 2.07 14.36 -4.31
C LEU A 72 3.02 15.30 -5.03
N ASP A 73 2.45 16.19 -5.86
CA ASP A 73 3.16 17.24 -6.57
C ASP A 73 2.45 18.57 -6.33
N ILE A 74 3.08 19.43 -5.52
CA ILE A 74 2.55 20.73 -5.08
C ILE A 74 3.56 21.79 -5.47
N ALA A 75 3.11 22.81 -6.18
CA ALA A 75 3.90 23.99 -6.52
C ALA A 75 3.60 25.14 -5.55
N GLY A 76 4.65 25.79 -5.04
CA GLY A 76 4.50 26.93 -4.13
C GLY A 76 3.95 26.57 -2.75
N GLY A 77 3.57 27.59 -1.99
CA GLY A 77 3.08 27.48 -0.62
C GLY A 77 4.12 26.98 0.38
N TRP A 78 3.93 27.25 1.66
CA TRP A 78 4.78 26.74 2.72
C TRP A 78 4.41 25.29 3.06
N ASN A 79 5.37 24.37 2.94
CA ASN A 79 5.11 22.95 3.19
C ASN A 79 4.63 22.65 4.62
N SER A 80 5.03 23.48 5.58
CA SER A 80 4.59 23.39 6.98
C SER A 80 3.15 23.81 7.24
N ASP A 81 2.48 24.37 6.26
CA ASP A 81 1.11 24.82 6.43
C ASP A 81 0.10 23.81 5.89
N TYR A 82 0.55 22.81 5.13
CA TYR A 82 -0.35 21.84 4.54
C TYR A 82 -0.84 20.80 5.54
N TYR A 83 -2.17 20.61 5.50
CA TYR A 83 -2.85 19.45 6.03
C TYR A 83 -3.49 18.69 4.87
N ALA A 84 -3.18 17.40 4.72
CA ALA A 84 -3.73 16.59 3.64
C ALA A 84 -4.07 15.18 4.11
N TYR A 85 -5.15 14.61 3.57
CA TYR A 85 -5.48 13.20 3.78
C TYR A 85 -5.96 12.53 2.49
N LEU A 86 -5.76 11.22 2.42
CA LEU A 86 -6.36 10.37 1.41
C LEU A 86 -7.54 9.62 2.02
N HIS A 87 -8.69 9.69 1.38
CA HIS A 87 -9.90 8.99 1.76
C HIS A 87 -10.34 8.06 0.63
N HIS A 88 -10.70 6.83 0.97
CA HIS A 88 -11.31 5.88 0.04
C HIS A 88 -12.68 5.47 0.54
N ASN A 89 -13.72 5.77 -0.24
CA ASN A 89 -15.08 5.39 0.06
C ASN A 89 -15.36 3.97 -0.44
N ARG A 90 -15.49 3.03 0.50
CA ARG A 90 -15.78 1.62 0.25
C ARG A 90 -17.24 1.24 0.49
N GLY A 91 -18.11 2.23 0.68
CA GLY A 91 -19.51 2.03 1.07
C GLY A 91 -19.64 1.69 2.56
N VAL A 92 -19.14 0.55 3.00
CA VAL A 92 -19.07 0.18 4.42
C VAL A 92 -17.62 0.21 4.88
N GLY A 93 -17.32 1.02 5.91
CA GLY A 93 -15.98 1.10 6.49
C GLY A 93 -14.98 1.89 5.62
N SER A 94 -15.31 3.14 5.30
CA SER A 94 -14.37 4.08 4.66
C SER A 94 -13.07 4.19 5.47
N VAL A 95 -11.94 4.32 4.78
CA VAL A 95 -10.62 4.54 5.39
C VAL A 95 -10.13 5.92 5.03
N MET A 96 -9.53 6.59 5.99
CA MET A 96 -8.85 7.87 5.84
C MET A 96 -7.44 7.77 6.41
N VAL A 97 -6.46 8.21 5.64
CA VAL A 97 -5.04 8.25 6.07
C VAL A 97 -4.53 9.68 5.94
N VAL A 98 -3.99 10.21 7.03
CA VAL A 98 -3.36 11.54 7.04
C VAL A 98 -2.01 11.46 6.34
N LEU A 99 -1.88 12.19 5.26
CA LEU A 99 -0.68 12.24 4.42
C LEU A 99 0.30 13.30 4.88
N LEU A 100 -0.22 14.49 5.18
CA LEU A 100 0.52 15.66 5.70
C LEU A 100 -0.26 16.23 6.88
N ASN A 101 0.44 16.58 7.94
CA ASN A 101 -0.13 17.33 9.06
C ASN A 101 0.91 18.35 9.55
N ARG A 102 1.02 19.46 8.81
CA ARG A 102 1.96 20.56 9.07
C ARG A 102 3.40 20.04 9.25
N PRO A 103 4.02 19.49 8.20
CA PRO A 103 5.34 18.88 8.26
C PRO A 103 6.40 19.84 8.84
N GLY A 104 7.24 19.33 9.77
CA GLY A 104 8.30 20.10 10.42
C GLY A 104 7.87 20.92 11.63
N VAL A 105 6.58 21.01 11.93
CA VAL A 105 6.10 21.74 13.11
C VAL A 105 6.50 20.98 14.39
N SER A 106 7.15 21.69 15.31
CA SER A 106 7.51 21.17 16.62
C SER A 106 7.39 22.26 17.69
N VAL A 107 7.62 21.89 18.94
CA VAL A 107 7.66 22.87 20.05
C VAL A 107 8.78 23.91 19.83
N GLU A 108 9.93 23.46 19.29
CA GLU A 108 11.10 24.30 19.01
C GLU A 108 10.95 25.10 17.71
N VAL A 109 10.17 24.59 16.76
CA VAL A 109 9.95 25.19 15.43
C VAL A 109 8.44 25.27 15.15
N PRO A 110 7.73 26.19 15.79
CA PRO A 110 6.26 26.25 15.71
C PRO A 110 5.72 26.62 14.33
N ASN A 111 6.55 27.21 13.48
CA ASN A 111 6.21 27.51 12.10
C ASN A 111 6.58 26.37 11.12
N GLY A 112 7.29 25.33 11.60
CA GLY A 112 7.66 24.20 10.78
C GLY A 112 8.73 24.50 9.72
N ALA A 113 8.71 23.73 8.62
CA ALA A 113 9.68 23.84 7.55
C ALA A 113 9.37 25.02 6.62
N GLU A 114 10.36 25.89 6.40
CA GLU A 114 10.28 27.03 5.48
C GLU A 114 10.60 26.62 4.01
N SER A 115 10.41 25.36 3.65
CA SER A 115 10.49 24.89 2.28
C SER A 115 9.17 25.12 1.54
N THR A 116 9.25 25.34 0.21
CA THR A 116 8.09 25.66 -0.63
C THR A 116 7.94 24.65 -1.75
N GLY A 117 6.72 24.11 -1.87
CA GLY A 117 6.41 23.08 -2.87
C GLY A 117 7.02 21.70 -2.57
N MET A 118 6.45 20.66 -3.14
CA MET A 118 6.95 19.29 -2.98
C MET A 118 6.61 18.43 -4.19
N GLY A 119 7.57 17.52 -4.52
CA GLY A 119 7.38 16.40 -5.45
C GLY A 119 7.80 15.12 -4.77
N ILE A 120 6.91 14.49 -4.00
CA ILE A 120 7.22 13.40 -3.07
C ILE A 120 6.42 12.14 -3.35
N ILE A 121 6.96 11.00 -2.87
CA ILE A 121 6.24 9.73 -2.80
C ILE A 121 6.09 9.37 -1.33
N LEU A 122 4.85 9.15 -0.89
CA LEU A 122 4.53 8.67 0.44
C LEU A 122 4.35 7.16 0.42
N ALA A 123 5.08 6.47 1.29
CA ALA A 123 5.06 5.02 1.43
C ALA A 123 5.40 4.62 2.87
N ASP A 124 4.64 3.71 3.48
CA ASP A 124 4.90 3.27 4.86
C ASP A 124 6.29 2.65 5.06
N THR A 125 6.89 2.15 3.97
CA THR A 125 8.24 1.54 3.98
C THR A 125 9.38 2.54 3.80
N ALA A 126 9.08 3.83 3.64
CA ALA A 126 10.12 4.86 3.51
C ALA A 126 10.92 5.01 4.82
N PRO A 127 12.19 5.48 4.74
CA PRO A 127 13.08 5.51 5.90
C PRO A 127 12.72 6.57 6.95
N GLN A 128 12.01 7.63 6.56
CA GLN A 128 11.69 8.77 7.42
C GLN A 128 10.22 9.18 7.25
N ASP A 129 9.58 9.59 8.34
CA ASP A 129 8.26 10.21 8.26
C ASP A 129 8.39 11.65 7.75
N ILE A 130 7.38 12.11 7.00
CA ILE A 130 7.40 13.44 6.38
C ILE A 130 7.43 14.54 7.43
N HIS A 131 6.80 14.35 8.58
CA HIS A 131 6.72 15.37 9.62
C HIS A 131 8.08 15.74 10.20
N SER A 132 8.91 14.72 10.50
CA SER A 132 10.23 14.90 11.13
C SER A 132 11.39 14.90 10.12
N GLY A 133 11.16 14.33 8.95
CA GLY A 133 12.18 14.13 7.92
C GLY A 133 12.21 15.20 6.83
N ILE A 134 11.27 16.14 6.84
CA ILE A 134 11.21 17.19 5.84
C ILE A 134 12.43 18.12 5.96
N PRO A 135 13.11 18.45 4.85
CA PRO A 135 14.18 19.46 4.88
C PRO A 135 13.66 20.82 5.32
N MET A 136 14.34 21.43 6.29
CA MET A 136 13.99 22.74 6.85
C MET A 136 14.57 23.92 6.03
N ASN A 137 14.91 23.71 4.76
CA ASN A 137 15.61 24.68 3.95
C ASN A 137 14.64 25.66 3.28
N ASN A 138 14.96 26.94 3.36
CA ASN A 138 14.21 28.02 2.73
C ASN A 138 14.21 27.91 1.20
N GLY A 139 13.02 27.97 0.60
CA GLY A 139 12.84 28.15 -0.83
C GLY A 139 13.15 26.95 -1.72
N ASN A 140 13.46 25.79 -1.18
CA ASN A 140 13.73 24.58 -1.97
C ASN A 140 12.50 23.68 -2.02
N VAL A 141 12.21 23.17 -3.22
CA VAL A 141 11.20 22.13 -3.41
C VAL A 141 11.66 20.85 -2.70
N VAL A 142 10.77 20.29 -1.88
CA VAL A 142 11.01 19.01 -1.21
C VAL A 142 10.77 17.87 -2.17
N ALA A 143 11.75 16.98 -2.30
CA ALA A 143 11.64 15.77 -3.12
C ALA A 143 12.08 14.54 -2.34
N GLY A 144 11.59 13.37 -2.73
CA GLY A 144 12.02 12.10 -2.15
C GLY A 144 10.89 11.18 -1.73
N ARG A 145 11.24 10.20 -0.89
CA ARG A 145 10.30 9.22 -0.35
C ARG A 145 10.23 9.36 1.16
N TYR A 146 9.01 9.48 1.66
CA TYR A 146 8.72 9.64 3.07
C TYR A 146 7.59 8.72 3.50
N GLN A 147 7.53 8.40 4.78
CA GLN A 147 6.31 7.83 5.34
C GLN A 147 5.24 8.93 5.43
N PRO A 148 3.95 8.63 5.21
CA PRO A 148 2.89 9.59 5.47
C PRO A 148 2.93 10.06 6.93
N ASP A 149 2.44 11.26 7.19
CA ASP A 149 2.44 11.84 8.53
C ASP A 149 1.72 10.93 9.56
N GLY A 150 0.52 10.47 9.20
CA GLY A 150 -0.23 9.52 10.02
C GLY A 150 -0.77 10.07 11.34
N ARG A 151 -0.49 11.33 11.70
CA ARG A 151 -0.98 11.97 12.93
C ARG A 151 -2.38 12.55 12.70
N THR A 152 -3.36 12.07 13.46
CA THR A 152 -4.78 12.48 13.32
C THR A 152 -5.20 13.58 14.30
N VAL A 153 -4.25 14.14 15.03
CA VAL A 153 -4.50 15.29 15.91
C VAL A 153 -4.80 16.55 15.10
N ASP A 154 -5.46 17.50 15.73
CA ASP A 154 -5.76 18.80 15.14
C ASP A 154 -4.47 19.45 14.59
N PRO A 155 -4.47 19.93 13.32
CA PRO A 155 -3.31 20.58 12.71
C PRO A 155 -2.72 21.75 13.52
N LEU A 156 -3.56 22.46 14.26
CA LEU A 156 -3.10 23.59 15.10
C LEU A 156 -2.42 23.14 16.40
N SER A 157 -2.49 21.84 16.73
CA SER A 157 -1.90 21.27 17.94
C SER A 157 -0.90 20.13 17.66
N VAL A 158 -0.62 19.82 16.40
CA VAL A 158 0.31 18.76 16.02
C VAL A 158 1.75 19.12 16.43
N THR A 159 2.49 18.09 16.83
CA THR A 159 3.93 18.18 17.12
C THR A 159 4.65 16.93 16.63
N ALA A 160 5.97 16.97 16.59
CA ALA A 160 6.79 15.80 16.23
C ALA A 160 6.54 14.57 17.13
N THR A 161 6.12 14.79 18.39
CA THR A 161 5.83 13.72 19.36
C THR A 161 4.37 13.23 19.34
N SER A 162 3.51 13.86 18.56
CA SER A 162 2.13 13.40 18.38
C SER A 162 2.12 11.98 17.78
N PRO A 163 1.24 11.07 18.28
CA PRO A 163 1.24 9.68 17.82
C PRO A 163 0.76 9.57 16.37
N ARG A 164 1.42 8.71 15.61
CA ARG A 164 0.97 8.29 14.28
C ARG A 164 -0.05 7.16 14.46
N THR A 165 -1.24 7.32 13.91
CA THR A 165 -2.38 6.40 14.12
C THR A 165 -3.00 5.89 12.84
N THR A 166 -2.60 6.44 11.66
CA THR A 166 -3.06 6.01 10.34
C THR A 166 -1.89 5.72 9.42
N PHE A 167 -2.02 4.70 8.57
CA PHE A 167 -0.98 4.21 7.68
C PHE A 167 -1.57 3.84 6.32
N LEU A 168 -0.79 3.89 5.23
CA LEU A 168 -1.26 3.46 3.91
C LEU A 168 -1.62 1.96 3.89
N THR A 169 -1.02 1.17 4.77
CA THR A 169 -1.37 -0.23 4.97
C THR A 169 -2.80 -0.44 5.49
N ASP A 170 -3.48 0.60 6.01
CA ASP A 170 -4.89 0.52 6.42
C ASP A 170 -5.83 0.30 5.22
N PHE A 171 -5.37 0.59 4.00
CA PHE A 171 -6.09 0.27 2.77
C PHE A 171 -5.91 -1.18 2.30
N ASN A 172 -4.94 -1.93 2.83
CA ASN A 172 -4.66 -3.29 2.38
C ASN A 172 -5.85 -4.23 2.57
N GLY A 173 -6.06 -5.11 1.59
CA GLY A 173 -7.19 -6.04 1.56
C GLY A 173 -8.52 -5.41 1.14
N ALA A 174 -8.58 -4.09 0.97
CA ALA A 174 -9.73 -3.43 0.38
C ALA A 174 -9.77 -3.60 -1.14
N THR A 175 -10.97 -3.50 -1.74
CA THR A 175 -11.05 -3.29 -3.19
C THR A 175 -10.48 -1.93 -3.56
N ALA A 176 -9.79 -1.86 -4.69
CA ALA A 176 -9.29 -0.59 -5.20
C ALA A 176 -10.36 0.20 -5.97
N ASP A 177 -11.51 -0.43 -6.29
CA ASP A 177 -12.58 0.20 -7.04
C ASP A 177 -13.29 1.28 -6.21
N GLY A 178 -13.72 2.32 -6.88
CA GLY A 178 -14.48 3.43 -6.31
C GLY A 178 -13.71 4.75 -6.31
N ASP A 179 -14.21 5.69 -5.51
CA ASP A 179 -13.69 7.04 -5.44
C ASP A 179 -12.60 7.16 -4.38
N TRP A 180 -11.48 7.69 -4.83
CA TRP A 180 -10.34 8.10 -4.03
C TRP A 180 -10.32 9.60 -3.96
N THR A 181 -10.40 10.16 -2.77
CA THR A 181 -10.41 11.61 -2.54
C THR A 181 -9.13 12.02 -1.84
N LEU A 182 -8.32 12.84 -2.50
CA LEU A 182 -7.28 13.60 -1.87
C LEU A 182 -7.89 14.94 -1.42
N PHE A 183 -7.84 15.20 -0.12
CA PHE A 183 -8.12 16.52 0.45
C PHE A 183 -6.82 17.19 0.83
N ILE A 184 -6.72 18.50 0.57
CA ILE A 184 -5.60 19.33 1.01
C ILE A 184 -6.08 20.72 1.39
N ALA A 185 -5.54 21.23 2.49
CA ALA A 185 -5.81 22.57 3.01
C ALA A 185 -4.52 23.22 3.46
N ASP A 186 -4.50 24.55 3.44
CA ASP A 186 -3.45 25.40 3.97
C ASP A 186 -3.91 25.96 5.33
N GLN A 187 -3.14 25.71 6.38
CA GLN A 187 -3.45 26.06 7.77
C GLN A 187 -2.70 27.32 8.25
N GLY A 188 -1.90 27.93 7.39
CA GLY A 188 -1.11 29.13 7.68
C GLY A 188 -1.31 30.18 6.61
N GLY A 189 -0.93 31.42 6.86
CA GLY A 189 -1.04 32.49 5.88
C GLY A 189 0.32 32.85 5.28
N GLY A 190 0.34 33.29 4.02
CA GLY A 190 1.52 33.87 3.40
C GLY A 190 1.76 33.53 1.94
N GLU A 191 1.71 32.29 1.56
CA GLU A 191 2.05 31.82 0.21
C GLU A 191 0.97 30.88 -0.31
N VAL A 192 0.50 31.12 -1.53
CA VAL A 192 -0.49 30.28 -2.21
C VAL A 192 0.20 29.07 -2.84
N GLY A 193 -0.27 27.87 -2.52
CA GLY A 193 0.14 26.65 -3.17
C GLY A 193 -0.82 26.18 -4.27
N GLN A 194 -0.33 25.29 -5.13
CA GLN A 194 -1.15 24.65 -6.17
C GLN A 194 -0.93 23.14 -6.15
N LEU A 195 -2.00 22.38 -5.99
CA LEU A 195 -1.98 20.95 -6.22
C LEU A 195 -1.83 20.68 -7.73
N THR A 196 -0.63 20.43 -8.19
CA THR A 196 -0.32 20.19 -9.60
C THR A 196 -0.80 18.81 -10.05
N SER A 197 -0.47 17.80 -9.26
CA SER A 197 -0.91 16.42 -9.50
C SER A 197 -0.79 15.56 -8.25
N TRP A 198 -1.47 14.42 -8.28
CA TRP A 198 -1.26 13.34 -7.32
C TRP A 198 -1.47 11.98 -7.97
N SER A 199 -0.92 10.94 -7.39
CA SER A 199 -0.99 9.62 -7.98
C SER A 199 -1.13 8.52 -6.93
N LEU A 200 -1.70 7.39 -7.36
CA LEU A 200 -1.76 6.15 -6.61
C LEU A 200 -0.93 5.10 -7.36
N ASN A 201 0.01 4.49 -6.66
CA ASN A 201 0.76 3.34 -7.13
C ASN A 201 0.40 2.13 -6.24
N MET A 202 -0.35 1.19 -6.81
CA MET A 202 -0.90 0.05 -6.09
C MET A 202 -0.31 -1.26 -6.57
N THR A 203 -0.02 -2.16 -5.65
CA THR A 203 0.20 -3.57 -5.93
C THR A 203 -1.01 -4.35 -5.44
N PHE A 204 -1.50 -5.29 -6.25
CA PHE A 204 -2.67 -6.08 -5.88
C PHE A 204 -2.29 -7.44 -5.30
N VAL A 205 -3.13 -7.92 -4.39
CA VAL A 205 -3.01 -9.28 -3.86
C VAL A 205 -3.30 -10.26 -5.00
N THR A 206 -2.42 -11.24 -5.18
CA THR A 206 -2.66 -12.32 -6.12
C THR A 206 -3.59 -13.34 -5.49
N VAL A 207 -4.79 -13.47 -6.03
CA VAL A 207 -5.69 -14.57 -5.67
C VAL A 207 -5.37 -15.73 -6.60
N PRO A 208 -4.95 -16.92 -6.09
CA PRO A 208 -4.77 -18.09 -6.94
C PRO A 208 -6.11 -18.44 -7.60
N GLU A 209 -6.13 -18.52 -8.93
CA GLU A 209 -7.35 -18.88 -9.65
C GLU A 209 -7.82 -20.28 -9.25
N PRO A 210 -9.10 -20.49 -8.93
CA PRO A 210 -9.66 -21.81 -8.58
C PRO A 210 -9.42 -22.86 -9.67
N SER A 211 -9.34 -22.45 -10.94
CA SER A 211 -9.05 -23.28 -12.09
C SER A 211 -7.70 -24.00 -12.02
N ALA A 212 -6.68 -23.36 -11.44
CA ALA A 212 -5.37 -23.97 -11.28
C ALA A 212 -5.38 -25.08 -10.21
N ALA A 213 -6.06 -24.86 -9.09
CA ALA A 213 -6.24 -25.89 -8.06
C ALA A 213 -7.08 -27.09 -8.57
N LEU A 214 -8.13 -26.81 -9.35
CA LEU A 214 -8.98 -27.85 -9.95
C LEU A 214 -8.21 -28.65 -11.01
N SER A 215 -7.36 -28.01 -11.80
CA SER A 215 -6.52 -28.68 -12.81
C SER A 215 -5.51 -29.65 -12.17
N VAL A 216 -4.92 -29.26 -11.05
CA VAL A 216 -4.00 -30.14 -10.30
C VAL A 216 -4.75 -31.34 -9.70
N LEU A 217 -5.94 -31.14 -9.15
CA LEU A 217 -6.78 -32.22 -8.59
C LEU A 217 -7.24 -33.20 -9.69
N LEU A 218 -7.64 -32.69 -10.86
CA LEU A 218 -7.99 -33.51 -12.02
C LEU A 218 -6.82 -34.33 -12.55
N ALA A 219 -5.62 -33.74 -12.63
CA ALA A 219 -4.41 -34.45 -13.06
C ALA A 219 -4.03 -35.59 -12.10
N LEU A 220 -4.16 -35.37 -10.79
CA LEU A 220 -3.93 -36.38 -9.77
C LEU A 220 -4.98 -37.49 -9.80
N GLY A 221 -6.25 -37.14 -10.03
CA GLY A 221 -7.36 -38.10 -10.14
C GLY A 221 -7.20 -39.06 -11.35
N VAL A 222 -6.78 -38.55 -12.49
CA VAL A 222 -6.53 -39.36 -13.71
C VAL A 222 -5.31 -40.24 -13.55
N GLY A 223 -4.26 -39.78 -12.85
CA GLY A 223 -3.05 -40.55 -12.57
C GLY A 223 -3.31 -41.80 -11.70
N LEU A 224 -4.20 -41.67 -10.71
CA LEU A 224 -4.57 -42.79 -9.82
C LEU A 224 -5.54 -43.78 -10.47
N GLY A 225 -6.38 -43.37 -11.42
CA GLY A 225 -7.32 -44.23 -12.14
C GLY A 225 -6.63 -45.18 -13.13
N ARG A 226 -5.49 -44.78 -13.72
CA ARG A 226 -4.73 -45.62 -14.69
C ARG A 226 -3.92 -46.77 -14.08
N ARG A 227 -3.75 -46.80 -12.75
CA ARG A 227 -3.00 -47.88 -12.06
C ARG A 227 -3.83 -49.10 -11.65
N ARG A 228 -5.13 -49.13 -11.98
CA ARG A 228 -6.05 -50.23 -11.59
C ARG A 228 -6.50 -51.09 -12.77
N ARG A 229 -5.74 -51.15 -13.86
CA ARG A 229 -5.97 -52.18 -14.93
C ARG A 229 -4.71 -52.97 -15.19
#